data_0eacbb2f178f185290eafa79d2cbce8d
#
_entry.id   0eacbb2f178f185290eafa79d2cbce8d
#
_cell.length_a   1.000
_cell.length_b   1.000
_cell.length_c   1.000
_cell.angle_alpha   90.00
_cell.angle_beta   90.00
_cell.angle_gamma   90.00
#
_symmetry.space_group_name_H-M   'P 1'
#
loop_
_entity.id
_entity.type
_entity.pdbx_description
1 polymer ?
#
loop_
_entity_poly.entity_id
_entity_poly.type
_entity_poly.pdbx_seq_one_letter_code
_entity_poly.pdbx_strand_id
1 'polypeptide(L)'
;MPRRLAALEPAWDGTPALVPEFMTDLGGGPVTIRCRYGTIQPDKKAAIYYKGNMASSGLEIRFNGRCIEHGLYASVYGKALHPSCNRFLCQIDLLSEDGRGLPATESTKNACVEDDCRTQALFRWIRANVKQLETMRESLESRLVGQLAEKKRGEEDTLRVSREEHTYRSIGLKGKIDLLVSKHGGVQIYEAKAKGTKAEDLYQLRLYTDGCSMDGMPPRESILIGKRHPKEVESLIEQLNTQCDPTGLPYHFSLRTWREEGITA
;
A
#
# COMPACT_ATOMS: atom_id res chain seq x y z
N MET A 1 -46.43 1.44 7.58
CA MET A 1 -45.24 1.43 6.68
C MET A 1 -44.12 0.69 7.41
N PRO A 2 -43.50 -0.33 6.81
CA PRO A 2 -42.36 -0.97 7.44
C PRO A 2 -41.22 0.07 7.58
N ARG A 3 -40.65 0.19 8.77
CA ARG A 3 -39.46 1.00 8.98
C ARG A 3 -38.36 0.43 8.07
N ARG A 4 -37.96 1.17 7.04
CA ARG A 4 -36.70 0.88 6.34
C ARG A 4 -35.57 1.03 7.35
N LEU A 5 -34.88 -0.05 7.64
CA LEU A 5 -33.64 0.02 8.37
C LEU A 5 -32.71 0.94 7.54
N ALA A 6 -32.23 1.99 8.16
CA ALA A 6 -31.23 2.86 7.52
C ALA A 6 -30.07 1.98 7.05
N ALA A 7 -29.62 2.17 5.81
CA ALA A 7 -28.46 1.48 5.31
C ALA A 7 -27.29 1.77 6.25
N LEU A 8 -26.53 0.73 6.59
CA LEU A 8 -25.33 0.88 7.42
C LEU A 8 -24.33 1.75 6.64
N GLU A 9 -23.95 2.88 7.20
CA GLU A 9 -23.03 3.81 6.57
C GLU A 9 -21.69 3.81 7.34
N PRO A 10 -20.54 3.80 6.62
CA PRO A 10 -19.24 3.89 7.26
C PRO A 10 -18.99 5.30 7.78
N ALA A 11 -18.25 5.41 8.86
CA ALA A 11 -17.66 6.67 9.26
C ALA A 11 -16.43 6.94 8.37
N TRP A 12 -16.52 7.86 7.43
CA TRP A 12 -15.43 8.24 6.55
C TRP A 12 -14.35 9.04 7.30
N ASP A 13 -13.11 8.78 6.95
CA ASP A 13 -11.96 9.55 7.42
C ASP A 13 -11.69 10.67 6.40
N GLY A 14 -12.41 11.78 6.59
CA GLY A 14 -12.48 12.87 5.61
C GLY A 14 -13.61 12.70 4.59
N THR A 15 -13.59 13.49 3.53
CA THR A 15 -14.57 13.43 2.45
C THR A 15 -14.22 12.33 1.47
N PRO A 16 -15.11 11.35 1.23
CA PRO A 16 -14.85 10.32 0.22
C PRO A 16 -14.80 10.94 -1.19
N ALA A 17 -13.96 10.40 -2.04
CA ALA A 17 -13.97 10.73 -3.45
C ALA A 17 -15.23 10.18 -4.11
N LEU A 18 -15.84 10.96 -4.98
CA LEU A 18 -17.04 10.58 -5.74
C LEU A 18 -16.63 10.31 -7.19
N VAL A 19 -17.09 9.20 -7.74
CA VAL A 19 -17.12 9.00 -9.19
C VAL A 19 -18.44 9.61 -9.69
N PRO A 20 -18.45 10.39 -10.77
CA PRO A 20 -19.68 10.90 -11.35
C PRO A 20 -20.68 9.76 -11.58
N GLU A 21 -21.97 10.02 -11.27
CA GLU A 21 -23.01 9.03 -11.52
C GLU A 21 -23.03 8.66 -13.00
N PHE A 22 -23.12 7.38 -13.28
CA PHE A 22 -23.05 6.85 -14.62
C PHE A 22 -24.23 5.90 -14.87
N MET A 23 -25.01 6.23 -15.89
CA MET A 23 -26.10 5.35 -16.35
C MET A 23 -25.53 4.43 -17.43
N THR A 24 -25.73 3.14 -17.29
CA THR A 24 -25.25 2.11 -18.23
C THR A 24 -26.25 0.95 -18.30
N ASP A 25 -26.03 0.07 -19.27
CA ASP A 25 -26.69 -1.25 -19.32
C ASP A 25 -25.60 -2.32 -19.12
N LEU A 26 -25.75 -3.11 -18.09
CA LEU A 26 -24.87 -4.23 -17.78
C LEU A 26 -25.27 -5.53 -18.53
N GLY A 27 -26.30 -5.47 -19.37
CA GLY A 27 -26.83 -6.61 -20.12
C GLY A 27 -28.20 -7.10 -19.66
N GLY A 28 -29.01 -6.24 -19.04
CA GLY A 28 -30.36 -6.61 -18.57
C GLY A 28 -31.33 -5.44 -18.44
N GLY A 29 -30.86 -4.23 -18.76
CA GLY A 29 -31.61 -3.00 -18.63
C GLY A 29 -30.80 -1.89 -17.95
N PRO A 30 -31.32 -0.66 -17.93
CA PRO A 30 -30.60 0.49 -17.43
C PRO A 30 -30.36 0.39 -15.91
N VAL A 31 -29.14 0.69 -15.51
CA VAL A 31 -28.74 0.87 -14.11
C VAL A 31 -27.96 2.18 -13.96
N THR A 32 -28.17 2.86 -12.84
CA THR A 32 -27.32 3.99 -12.45
C THR A 32 -26.30 3.52 -11.44
N ILE A 33 -25.02 3.73 -11.73
CA ILE A 33 -23.92 3.39 -10.84
C ILE A 33 -23.54 4.62 -10.03
N ARG A 34 -23.65 4.52 -8.70
CA ARG A 34 -23.12 5.46 -7.73
C ARG A 34 -21.89 4.86 -7.09
N CYS A 35 -20.77 5.55 -7.16
CA CYS A 35 -19.52 5.07 -6.58
C CYS A 35 -18.88 6.16 -5.74
N ARG A 36 -18.49 5.78 -4.51
CA ARG A 36 -17.68 6.61 -3.62
C ARG A 36 -16.60 5.76 -2.97
N TYR A 37 -15.44 6.33 -2.76
CA TYR A 37 -14.34 5.60 -2.15
C TYR A 37 -13.44 6.51 -1.30
N GLY A 38 -12.80 5.91 -0.31
CA GLY A 38 -11.94 6.62 0.61
C GLY A 38 -11.45 5.75 1.74
N THR A 39 -10.99 6.40 2.79
CA THR A 39 -10.59 5.75 4.03
C THR A 39 -11.72 5.84 5.04
N ILE A 40 -11.94 4.77 5.78
CA ILE A 40 -12.92 4.72 6.86
C ILE A 40 -12.24 4.80 8.23
N GLN A 41 -12.95 5.32 9.22
CA GLN A 41 -12.60 5.16 10.62
C GLN A 41 -13.12 3.80 11.09
N PRO A 42 -12.26 2.93 11.68
CA PRO A 42 -12.70 1.64 12.16
C PRO A 42 -13.77 1.81 13.24
N ASP A 43 -14.94 1.25 13.02
CA ASP A 43 -15.98 1.21 14.05
C ASP A 43 -15.80 -0.05 14.91
N LYS A 44 -15.31 0.13 16.12
CA LYS A 44 -15.12 -0.96 17.08
C LYS A 44 -16.44 -1.60 17.55
N LYS A 45 -17.55 -0.89 17.39
CA LYS A 45 -18.90 -1.38 17.75
C LYS A 45 -19.58 -2.10 16.60
N ALA A 46 -19.10 -1.92 15.37
CA ALA A 46 -19.64 -2.62 14.21
C ALA A 46 -19.37 -4.14 14.36
N ALA A 47 -20.42 -4.92 14.37
CA ALA A 47 -20.30 -6.36 14.59
C ALA A 47 -19.61 -7.08 13.41
N ILE A 48 -19.83 -6.63 12.16
CA ILE A 48 -19.42 -7.34 10.95
C ILE A 48 -18.71 -6.42 9.97
N TYR A 49 -19.25 -5.23 9.66
CA TYR A 49 -18.74 -4.32 8.63
C TYR A 49 -17.87 -3.20 9.22
N TYR A 50 -17.03 -2.60 8.39
CA TYR A 50 -16.27 -1.38 8.67
C TYR A 50 -15.28 -1.47 9.83
N LYS A 51 -14.74 -2.68 10.07
CA LYS A 51 -13.73 -2.92 11.12
C LYS A 51 -12.33 -2.41 10.77
N GLY A 52 -12.09 -2.03 9.53
CA GLY A 52 -10.77 -1.64 9.05
C GLY A 52 -9.79 -2.82 9.01
N ASN A 53 -10.28 -4.01 8.70
CA ASN A 53 -9.48 -5.23 8.47
C ASN A 53 -9.70 -5.76 7.05
N MET A 54 -8.93 -6.74 6.63
CA MET A 54 -8.99 -7.30 5.27
C MET A 54 -10.38 -7.82 4.89
N ALA A 55 -11.11 -8.41 5.82
CA ALA A 55 -12.42 -9.00 5.56
C ALA A 55 -13.54 -7.97 5.35
N SER A 56 -13.38 -6.76 5.87
CA SER A 56 -14.40 -5.70 5.76
C SER A 56 -13.94 -4.49 4.95
N SER A 57 -12.82 -4.60 4.27
CA SER A 57 -12.21 -3.52 3.47
C SER A 57 -12.28 -3.86 1.97
N GLY A 58 -11.99 -2.88 1.13
CA GLY A 58 -11.94 -3.07 -0.31
C GLY A 58 -13.21 -2.61 -1.01
N LEU A 59 -13.84 -3.49 -1.76
CA LEU A 59 -15.02 -3.17 -2.55
C LEU A 59 -16.29 -3.71 -1.89
N GLU A 60 -17.34 -2.88 -1.90
CA GLU A 60 -18.68 -3.21 -1.43
C GLU A 60 -19.69 -2.92 -2.55
N ILE A 61 -20.50 -3.91 -2.90
CA ILE A 61 -21.57 -3.78 -3.88
C ILE A 61 -22.91 -3.68 -3.15
N ARG A 62 -23.69 -2.70 -3.57
CA ARG A 62 -25.04 -2.46 -3.10
C ARG A 62 -26.05 -2.49 -4.24
N PHE A 63 -27.25 -2.92 -3.97
CA PHE A 63 -28.40 -2.82 -4.85
C PHE A 63 -29.48 -1.96 -4.18
N ASN A 64 -29.78 -0.81 -4.77
CA ASN A 64 -30.74 0.14 -4.22
C ASN A 64 -30.49 0.45 -2.73
N GLY A 65 -29.22 0.67 -2.34
CA GLY A 65 -28.81 0.95 -0.98
C GLY A 65 -28.61 -0.27 -0.07
N ARG A 66 -29.00 -1.48 -0.50
CA ARG A 66 -28.78 -2.70 0.27
C ARG A 66 -27.42 -3.29 -0.05
N CYS A 67 -26.58 -3.50 0.98
CA CYS A 67 -25.32 -4.24 0.82
C CYS A 67 -25.62 -5.68 0.41
N ILE A 68 -25.05 -6.10 -0.71
CA ILE A 68 -25.13 -7.46 -1.25
C ILE A 68 -23.83 -8.19 -0.92
N GLU A 69 -22.69 -7.60 -1.23
CA GLU A 69 -21.41 -8.26 -1.08
C GLU A 69 -20.32 -7.25 -0.73
N HIS A 70 -19.31 -7.71 0.00
CA HIS A 70 -18.16 -6.91 0.41
C HIS A 70 -16.86 -7.73 0.32
N GLY A 71 -15.70 -7.06 0.40
CA GLY A 71 -14.40 -7.73 0.34
C GLY A 71 -13.97 -8.15 -1.06
N LEU A 72 -14.62 -7.67 -2.11
CA LEU A 72 -14.47 -8.10 -3.51
C LEU A 72 -13.18 -7.64 -4.18
N TYR A 73 -12.23 -7.04 -3.46
CA TYR A 73 -11.03 -6.50 -4.10
C TYR A 73 -10.26 -7.55 -4.90
N ALA A 74 -10.09 -8.74 -4.33
CA ALA A 74 -9.38 -9.84 -5.00
C ALA A 74 -10.11 -10.33 -6.25
N SER A 75 -11.43 -10.50 -6.19
CA SER A 75 -12.27 -10.95 -7.32
C SER A 75 -12.24 -9.94 -8.47
N VAL A 76 -12.22 -8.64 -8.14
CA VAL A 76 -12.22 -7.60 -9.17
C VAL A 76 -10.84 -7.38 -9.77
N TYR A 77 -9.78 -7.32 -8.98
CA TYR A 77 -8.44 -6.94 -9.44
C TYR A 77 -7.45 -8.11 -9.59
N GLY A 78 -7.86 -9.33 -9.23
CA GLY A 78 -7.01 -10.52 -9.34
C GLY A 78 -5.86 -10.58 -8.32
N LYS A 79 -5.87 -9.73 -7.30
CA LYS A 79 -4.85 -9.67 -6.26
C LYS A 79 -5.45 -9.29 -4.91
N ALA A 80 -4.87 -9.82 -3.83
CA ALA A 80 -5.32 -9.49 -2.48
C ALA A 80 -5.03 -8.01 -2.14
N LEU A 81 -5.92 -7.43 -1.34
CA LEU A 81 -5.71 -6.11 -0.78
C LEU A 81 -4.53 -6.15 0.21
N HIS A 82 -3.57 -5.24 0.06
CA HIS A 82 -2.44 -5.18 1.00
C HIS A 82 -2.92 -4.74 2.39
N PRO A 83 -2.40 -5.31 3.50
CA PRO A 83 -2.82 -4.98 4.87
C PRO A 83 -2.75 -3.49 5.22
N SER A 84 -1.83 -2.72 4.61
CA SER A 84 -1.78 -1.26 4.78
C SER A 84 -3.03 -0.52 4.28
N CYS A 85 -3.83 -1.18 3.45
CA CYS A 85 -5.07 -0.66 2.87
C CYS A 85 -6.33 -1.11 3.61
N ASN A 86 -6.20 -1.75 4.78
CA ASN A 86 -7.33 -2.28 5.56
C ASN A 86 -8.43 -1.28 5.95
N ARG A 87 -8.17 0.02 5.79
CA ARG A 87 -9.16 1.08 6.03
C ARG A 87 -9.78 1.64 4.74
N PHE A 88 -9.38 1.11 3.60
CA PHE A 88 -9.98 1.53 2.34
C PHE A 88 -11.35 0.89 2.15
N LEU A 89 -12.29 1.69 1.68
CA LEU A 89 -13.58 1.23 1.24
C LEU A 89 -13.96 1.93 -0.07
N CYS A 90 -14.44 1.15 -1.02
CA CYS A 90 -15.12 1.62 -2.21
C CYS A 90 -16.54 1.05 -2.21
N GLN A 91 -17.52 1.92 -2.08
CA GLN A 91 -18.93 1.55 -2.14
C GLN A 91 -19.46 1.82 -3.54
N ILE A 92 -20.09 0.81 -4.11
CA ILE A 92 -20.69 0.84 -5.44
C ILE A 92 -22.17 0.46 -5.27
N ASP A 93 -23.06 1.42 -5.49
CA ASP A 93 -24.48 1.21 -5.40
C ASP A 93 -25.11 1.22 -6.81
N LEU A 94 -25.71 0.12 -7.17
CA LEU A 94 -26.43 -0.04 -8.42
C LEU A 94 -27.92 0.27 -8.18
N LEU A 95 -28.40 1.32 -8.82
CA LEU A 95 -29.80 1.75 -8.73
C LEU A 95 -30.55 1.27 -9.97
N SER A 96 -31.61 0.51 -9.76
CA SER A 96 -32.54 0.04 -10.81
C SER A 96 -33.92 0.03 -10.27
N GLU A 97 -34.89 0.53 -11.06
CA GLU A 97 -36.28 0.58 -10.65
C GLU A 97 -36.95 -0.80 -10.70
N ASP A 98 -36.67 -1.57 -11.73
CA ASP A 98 -37.28 -2.90 -11.96
C ASP A 98 -36.40 -4.07 -11.60
N GLY A 99 -35.13 -3.80 -11.25
CA GLY A 99 -34.14 -4.80 -10.86
C GLY A 99 -33.56 -5.64 -12.02
N ARG A 100 -34.04 -5.48 -13.26
CA ARG A 100 -33.62 -6.32 -14.40
C ARG A 100 -32.16 -6.11 -14.79
N GLY A 101 -31.67 -4.88 -14.64
CA GLY A 101 -30.28 -4.52 -14.92
C GLY A 101 -29.29 -4.91 -13.82
N LEU A 102 -29.76 -5.36 -12.65
CA LEU A 102 -28.89 -5.74 -11.54
C LEU A 102 -28.26 -7.12 -11.80
N PRO A 103 -27.00 -7.33 -11.39
CA PRO A 103 -26.38 -8.66 -11.38
C PRO A 103 -27.21 -9.71 -10.64
N ALA A 104 -27.15 -10.95 -11.10
CA ALA A 104 -27.78 -12.05 -10.38
C ALA A 104 -27.09 -12.24 -9.02
N THR A 105 -27.88 -12.59 -8.01
CA THR A 105 -27.38 -12.94 -6.69
C THR A 105 -27.54 -14.43 -6.42
N GLU A 106 -26.69 -14.98 -5.58
CA GLU A 106 -26.89 -16.33 -5.04
C GLU A 106 -28.25 -16.43 -4.29
N SER A 107 -28.69 -17.64 -4.05
CA SER A 107 -29.96 -17.91 -3.36
C SER A 107 -30.05 -17.26 -1.98
N THR A 108 -28.92 -17.12 -1.29
CA THR A 108 -28.77 -16.44 0.01
C THR A 108 -28.79 -14.92 -0.08
N LYS A 109 -28.68 -14.35 -1.31
CA LYS A 109 -28.64 -12.92 -1.61
C LYS A 109 -27.54 -12.16 -0.85
N ASN A 110 -26.42 -12.81 -0.58
CA ASN A 110 -25.25 -12.25 0.10
C ASN A 110 -23.98 -12.25 -0.77
N ALA A 111 -24.08 -12.66 -2.02
CA ALA A 111 -23.05 -12.61 -3.03
C ALA A 111 -23.65 -12.43 -4.43
N CYS A 112 -22.90 -11.82 -5.34
CA CYS A 112 -23.20 -11.81 -6.76
C CYS A 112 -22.78 -13.15 -7.38
N VAL A 113 -23.53 -13.63 -8.36
CA VAL A 113 -23.12 -14.79 -9.14
C VAL A 113 -21.96 -14.38 -10.03
N GLU A 114 -20.78 -14.96 -9.81
CA GLU A 114 -19.54 -14.52 -10.45
C GLU A 114 -19.57 -14.68 -11.97
N ASP A 115 -20.19 -15.75 -12.49
CA ASP A 115 -20.30 -16.05 -13.92
C ASP A 115 -21.46 -15.28 -14.61
N ASP A 116 -22.24 -14.49 -13.88
CA ASP A 116 -23.27 -13.63 -14.50
C ASP A 116 -22.60 -12.56 -15.36
N CYS A 117 -23.04 -12.43 -16.62
CA CYS A 117 -22.51 -11.45 -17.57
C CYS A 117 -22.59 -10.00 -17.04
N ARG A 118 -23.59 -9.67 -16.23
CA ARG A 118 -23.79 -8.36 -15.58
C ARG A 118 -22.78 -8.15 -14.45
N THR A 119 -22.47 -9.19 -13.67
CA THR A 119 -21.40 -9.16 -12.67
C THR A 119 -20.05 -8.89 -13.34
N GLN A 120 -19.75 -9.59 -14.42
CA GLN A 120 -18.53 -9.41 -15.18
C GLN A 120 -18.43 -8.02 -15.85
N ALA A 121 -19.56 -7.51 -16.34
CA ALA A 121 -19.64 -6.14 -16.88
C ALA A 121 -19.38 -5.09 -15.79
N LEU A 122 -19.98 -5.27 -14.59
CA LEU A 122 -19.73 -4.43 -13.44
C LEU A 122 -18.25 -4.45 -13.03
N PHE A 123 -17.62 -5.63 -12.94
CA PHE A 123 -16.20 -5.74 -12.58
C PHE A 123 -15.29 -5.04 -13.62
N ARG A 124 -15.62 -5.12 -14.91
CA ARG A 124 -14.91 -4.36 -15.95
C ARG A 124 -15.07 -2.86 -15.76
N TRP A 125 -16.30 -2.40 -15.47
CA TRP A 125 -16.55 -0.98 -15.19
C TRP A 125 -15.75 -0.51 -13.97
N ILE A 126 -15.72 -1.27 -12.88
CA ILE A 126 -14.95 -0.94 -11.67
C ILE A 126 -13.47 -0.79 -12.01
N ARG A 127 -12.88 -1.75 -12.73
CA ARG A 127 -11.46 -1.68 -13.13
C ARG A 127 -11.13 -0.46 -13.97
N ALA A 128 -12.07 0.00 -14.79
CA ALA A 128 -11.87 1.17 -15.64
C ALA A 128 -12.02 2.50 -14.89
N ASN A 129 -12.90 2.58 -13.89
CA ASN A 129 -13.29 3.85 -13.27
C ASN A 129 -12.80 4.04 -11.84
N VAL A 130 -12.53 2.96 -11.10
CA VAL A 130 -12.01 3.01 -9.75
C VAL A 130 -10.52 2.69 -9.78
N LYS A 131 -9.69 3.68 -9.47
CA LYS A 131 -8.24 3.50 -9.43
C LYS A 131 -7.86 2.46 -8.38
N GLN A 132 -6.96 1.56 -8.74
CA GLN A 132 -6.39 0.62 -7.79
C GLN A 132 -5.66 1.37 -6.67
N LEU A 133 -5.82 0.88 -5.44
CA LEU A 133 -5.29 1.52 -4.24
C LEU A 133 -3.79 1.65 -4.16
N GLU A 134 -3.05 0.81 -4.84
CA GLU A 134 -1.59 0.91 -4.91
C GLU A 134 -1.12 2.24 -5.49
N THR A 135 -1.99 2.91 -6.27
CA THR A 135 -1.71 4.25 -6.78
C THR A 135 -2.25 5.37 -5.89
N MET A 136 -3.08 5.04 -4.87
CA MET A 136 -3.75 6.05 -4.05
C MET A 136 -3.12 6.31 -2.68
N ARG A 137 -2.27 5.41 -2.20
CA ARG A 137 -1.51 5.59 -0.95
C ARG A 137 -0.09 5.13 -1.13
N GLU A 138 0.68 5.99 -1.65
CA GLU A 138 2.10 5.96 -1.32
C GLU A 138 2.19 6.06 0.21
N SER A 139 2.78 5.05 0.87
CA SER A 139 2.98 5.12 2.32
C SER A 139 3.77 6.40 2.63
N LEU A 140 3.58 6.97 3.83
CA LEU A 140 4.40 8.12 4.23
C LEU A 140 5.90 7.82 4.02
N GLU A 141 6.33 6.60 4.33
CA GLU A 141 7.69 6.13 4.14
C GLU A 141 8.09 6.13 2.66
N SER A 142 7.28 5.55 1.79
CA SER A 142 7.53 5.54 0.33
C SER A 142 7.60 6.96 -0.25
N ARG A 143 6.73 7.88 0.23
CA ARG A 143 6.77 9.30 -0.16
C ARG A 143 8.05 9.99 0.29
N LEU A 144 8.49 9.75 1.54
CA LEU A 144 9.73 10.32 2.07
C LEU A 144 10.96 9.77 1.31
N VAL A 145 10.96 8.45 1.03
CA VAL A 145 12.00 7.82 0.17
C VAL A 145 11.98 8.41 -1.24
N GLY A 146 10.79 8.69 -1.79
CA GLY A 146 10.64 9.37 -3.07
C GLY A 146 11.30 10.75 -3.08
N GLN A 147 11.04 11.58 -2.06
CA GLN A 147 11.65 12.90 -1.91
C GLN A 147 13.18 12.80 -1.75
N LEU A 148 13.66 11.82 -0.97
CA LEU A 148 15.09 11.55 -0.82
C LEU A 148 15.72 11.15 -2.15
N ALA A 149 15.07 10.28 -2.92
CA ALA A 149 15.54 9.84 -4.23
C ALA A 149 15.68 11.02 -5.20
N GLU A 150 14.70 11.93 -5.25
CA GLU A 150 14.77 13.13 -6.09
C GLU A 150 15.92 14.04 -5.67
N LYS A 151 16.09 14.27 -4.37
CA LYS A 151 17.20 15.04 -3.85
C LYS A 151 18.54 14.44 -4.26
N LYS A 152 18.71 13.11 -4.06
CA LYS A 152 19.95 12.40 -4.39
C LYS A 152 20.24 12.40 -5.91
N ARG A 153 19.25 12.41 -6.77
CA ARG A 153 19.43 12.57 -8.23
C ARG A 153 19.98 13.94 -8.61
N GLY A 154 19.70 14.98 -7.82
CA GLY A 154 20.23 16.32 -8.03
C GLY A 154 21.66 16.54 -7.53
N GLU A 155 22.29 15.59 -6.84
CA GLU A 155 23.67 15.68 -6.38
C GLU A 155 24.64 15.41 -7.54
N GLU A 156 25.66 16.28 -7.74
CA GLU A 156 26.58 16.23 -8.89
C GLU A 156 27.38 14.93 -9.01
N ASP A 157 27.67 14.27 -7.87
CA ASP A 157 28.45 13.02 -7.82
C ASP A 157 27.59 11.75 -7.98
N THR A 158 26.28 11.91 -8.17
CA THR A 158 25.35 10.78 -8.28
C THR A 158 25.29 10.24 -9.72
N LEU A 159 25.57 8.96 -9.86
CA LEU A 159 25.51 8.24 -11.14
C LEU A 159 24.13 7.59 -11.37
N ARG A 160 23.56 7.01 -10.30
CA ARG A 160 22.30 6.30 -10.37
C ARG A 160 21.58 6.32 -9.02
N VAL A 161 20.25 6.47 -9.07
CA VAL A 161 19.37 6.31 -7.91
C VAL A 161 18.29 5.29 -8.23
N SER A 162 18.19 4.25 -7.43
CA SER A 162 17.22 3.15 -7.58
C SER A 162 16.42 2.98 -6.31
N ARG A 163 15.09 2.91 -6.44
CA ARG A 163 14.18 2.54 -5.33
C ARG A 163 13.88 1.06 -5.42
N GLU A 164 13.66 0.41 -4.27
CA GLU A 164 13.24 -0.99 -4.20
C GLU A 164 14.19 -1.97 -4.91
N GLU A 165 15.50 -1.69 -4.85
CA GLU A 165 16.53 -2.53 -5.45
C GLU A 165 16.66 -3.86 -4.68
N HIS A 166 16.89 -4.95 -5.40
CA HIS A 166 17.04 -6.28 -4.79
C HIS A 166 18.48 -6.65 -4.52
N THR A 167 18.72 -7.26 -3.35
CA THR A 167 20.01 -7.90 -2.96
C THR A 167 19.88 -9.41 -2.93
N TYR A 168 21.01 -10.10 -2.72
CA TYR A 168 21.10 -11.57 -2.72
C TYR A 168 20.70 -12.22 -4.05
N ARG A 169 20.90 -11.53 -5.15
CA ARG A 169 20.58 -12.03 -6.49
C ARG A 169 21.37 -13.30 -6.82
N SER A 170 22.62 -13.36 -6.38
CA SER A 170 23.53 -14.49 -6.59
C SER A 170 23.03 -15.80 -6.03
N ILE A 171 22.24 -15.78 -4.97
CA ILE A 171 21.67 -16.97 -4.30
C ILE A 171 20.16 -17.09 -4.42
N GLY A 172 19.51 -16.26 -5.25
CA GLY A 172 18.07 -16.33 -5.52
C GLY A 172 17.17 -15.82 -4.39
N LEU A 173 17.72 -15.23 -3.32
CA LEU A 173 16.94 -14.53 -2.31
C LEU A 173 16.59 -13.11 -2.80
N LYS A 174 15.58 -12.50 -2.20
CA LYS A 174 15.10 -11.17 -2.57
C LYS A 174 15.02 -10.28 -1.33
N GLY A 175 16.16 -9.76 -0.90
CA GLY A 175 16.21 -8.61 0.00
C GLY A 175 15.84 -7.34 -0.79
N LYS A 176 15.01 -6.46 -0.27
CA LYS A 176 14.53 -5.27 -0.96
C LYS A 176 15.01 -4.03 -0.21
N ILE A 177 15.94 -3.31 -0.82
CA ILE A 177 16.49 -2.05 -0.30
C ILE A 177 15.54 -0.91 -0.65
N ASP A 178 15.23 -0.02 0.28
CA ASP A 178 14.33 1.12 0.04
C ASP A 178 14.93 2.11 -0.98
N LEU A 179 16.23 2.43 -0.85
CA LEU A 179 16.93 3.32 -1.77
C LEU A 179 18.40 2.91 -1.92
N LEU A 180 18.87 2.79 -3.15
CA LEU A 180 20.26 2.61 -3.52
C LEU A 180 20.73 3.81 -4.33
N VAL A 181 21.86 4.40 -3.94
CA VAL A 181 22.49 5.55 -4.60
C VAL A 181 23.90 5.15 -5.00
N SER A 182 24.17 5.07 -6.31
CA SER A 182 25.50 4.87 -6.85
C SER A 182 26.14 6.22 -7.11
N LYS A 183 27.33 6.43 -6.58
CA LYS A 183 28.14 7.64 -6.72
C LYS A 183 29.53 7.30 -7.29
N HIS A 184 30.26 8.31 -7.76
CA HIS A 184 31.65 8.13 -8.18
C HIS A 184 32.53 7.50 -7.09
N GLY A 185 32.22 7.75 -5.81
CA GLY A 185 32.95 7.22 -4.66
C GLY A 185 32.45 5.89 -4.10
N GLY A 186 31.47 5.22 -4.71
CA GLY A 186 30.90 3.96 -4.25
C GLY A 186 29.39 3.98 -4.08
N VAL A 187 28.85 2.91 -3.52
CA VAL A 187 27.40 2.72 -3.34
C VAL A 187 26.98 3.10 -1.94
N GLN A 188 25.89 3.82 -1.81
CA GLN A 188 25.18 4.04 -0.55
C GLN A 188 23.83 3.32 -0.60
N ILE A 189 23.45 2.66 0.50
CA ILE A 189 22.14 2.07 0.64
C ILE A 189 21.40 2.68 1.84
N TYR A 190 20.09 2.77 1.72
CA TYR A 190 19.24 3.36 2.74
C TYR A 190 18.14 2.37 3.13
N GLU A 191 17.95 2.20 4.42
CA GLU A 191 16.74 1.64 5.03
C GLU A 191 15.99 2.78 5.70
N ALA A 192 14.73 2.93 5.36
CA ALA A 192 13.93 4.10 5.73
C ALA A 192 12.79 3.74 6.67
N LYS A 193 12.55 4.60 7.66
CA LYS A 193 11.41 4.50 8.56
C LYS A 193 10.72 5.86 8.67
N ALA A 194 9.43 5.92 8.41
CA ALA A 194 8.66 7.15 8.51
C ALA A 194 8.63 7.75 9.92
N LYS A 195 8.79 6.91 10.93
CA LYS A 195 8.76 7.28 12.36
C LYS A 195 10.14 7.08 13.00
N GLY A 196 10.16 6.77 14.30
CA GLY A 196 11.42 6.39 14.98
C GLY A 196 11.89 5.00 14.56
N THR A 197 13.21 4.83 14.54
CA THR A 197 13.86 3.56 14.22
C THR A 197 13.94 2.65 15.45
N LYS A 198 14.24 1.37 15.20
CA LYS A 198 14.41 0.33 16.21
C LYS A 198 15.64 -0.52 15.89
N ALA A 199 16.06 -1.36 16.83
CA ALA A 199 17.19 -2.26 16.62
C ALA A 199 16.98 -3.23 15.44
N GLU A 200 15.75 -3.71 15.26
CA GLU A 200 15.39 -4.61 14.15
C GLU A 200 15.62 -3.97 12.79
N ASP A 201 15.39 -2.66 12.66
CA ASP A 201 15.60 -1.93 11.41
C ASP A 201 17.11 -1.87 11.03
N LEU A 202 17.98 -1.79 12.04
CA LEU A 202 19.43 -1.84 11.81
C LEU A 202 19.90 -3.24 11.41
N TYR A 203 19.32 -4.30 11.98
CA TYR A 203 19.61 -5.66 11.52
C TYR A 203 19.07 -5.91 10.11
N GLN A 204 17.97 -5.31 9.74
CA GLN A 204 17.45 -5.34 8.37
C GLN A 204 18.42 -4.66 7.40
N LEU A 205 18.93 -3.47 7.77
CA LEU A 205 19.95 -2.76 6.98
C LEU A 205 21.25 -3.58 6.86
N ARG A 206 21.69 -4.23 7.96
CA ARG A 206 22.84 -5.13 7.93
C ARG A 206 22.64 -6.27 6.94
N LEU A 207 21.46 -6.92 6.97
CA LEU A 207 21.12 -7.99 6.02
C LEU A 207 21.26 -7.49 4.57
N TYR A 208 20.81 -6.28 4.27
CA TYR A 208 20.94 -5.71 2.92
C TYR A 208 22.38 -5.37 2.56
N THR A 209 23.17 -4.87 3.52
CA THR A 209 24.60 -4.63 3.34
C THR A 209 25.34 -5.92 2.97
N ASP A 210 25.10 -6.98 3.73
CA ASP A 210 25.68 -8.31 3.48
C ASP A 210 25.29 -8.82 2.10
N GLY A 211 24.03 -8.66 1.72
CA GLY A 211 23.56 -9.06 0.40
C GLY A 211 24.20 -8.31 -0.75
N CYS A 212 24.38 -7.00 -0.61
CA CYS A 212 25.12 -6.19 -1.59
C CYS A 212 26.57 -6.64 -1.72
N SER A 213 27.25 -6.88 -0.60
CA SER A 213 28.63 -7.35 -0.59
C SER A 213 28.77 -8.72 -1.27
N MET A 214 27.88 -9.66 -0.98
CA MET A 214 27.83 -10.97 -1.62
C MET A 214 27.51 -10.90 -3.13
N ASP A 215 26.75 -9.90 -3.56
CA ASP A 215 26.49 -9.63 -4.97
C ASP A 215 27.62 -8.86 -5.67
N GLY A 216 28.76 -8.64 -4.99
CA GLY A 216 29.92 -7.94 -5.52
C GLY A 216 29.81 -6.42 -5.58
N MET A 217 28.86 -5.85 -4.84
CA MET A 217 28.63 -4.40 -4.73
C MET A 217 28.66 -3.94 -3.26
N PRO A 218 29.80 -4.06 -2.55
CA PRO A 218 29.86 -3.68 -1.14
C PRO A 218 29.51 -2.19 -0.98
N PRO A 219 28.55 -1.84 -0.10
CA PRO A 219 28.22 -0.45 0.13
C PRO A 219 29.36 0.28 0.83
N ARG A 220 29.70 1.46 0.33
CA ARG A 220 30.61 2.38 1.02
C ARG A 220 30.00 2.90 2.33
N GLU A 221 28.68 3.07 2.36
CA GLU A 221 27.94 3.52 3.52
C GLU A 221 26.53 2.92 3.49
N SER A 222 26.07 2.41 4.64
CA SER A 222 24.73 1.89 4.83
C SER A 222 24.01 2.76 5.86
N ILE A 223 22.91 3.38 5.46
CA ILE A 223 22.29 4.48 6.18
C ILE A 223 20.90 4.06 6.66
N LEU A 224 20.69 4.12 7.98
CA LEU A 224 19.37 3.99 8.58
C LEU A 224 18.77 5.40 8.75
N ILE A 225 17.70 5.69 8.03
CA ILE A 225 17.07 7.01 8.09
C ILE A 225 15.69 6.94 8.75
N GLY A 226 15.42 7.89 9.66
CA GLY A 226 14.16 7.96 10.40
C GLY A 226 13.85 9.35 10.91
N LYS A 227 12.71 9.51 11.62
CA LYS A 227 12.39 10.77 12.27
C LYS A 227 13.26 11.03 13.52
N ARG A 228 13.64 9.95 14.20
CA ARG A 228 14.48 9.96 15.41
C ARG A 228 15.11 8.59 15.61
N HIS A 229 16.22 8.55 16.32
CA HIS A 229 16.91 7.31 16.69
C HIS A 229 16.97 7.21 18.23
N PRO A 230 16.55 6.08 18.81
CA PRO A 230 16.75 5.80 20.24
C PRO A 230 18.24 5.54 20.55
N LYS A 231 18.65 5.77 21.79
CA LYS A 231 20.03 5.55 22.24
C LYS A 231 20.52 4.10 22.04
N GLU A 232 19.60 3.15 22.14
CA GLU A 232 19.90 1.73 21.93
C GLU A 232 20.35 1.48 20.48
N VAL A 233 19.76 2.19 19.50
CA VAL A 233 20.15 2.10 18.08
C VAL A 233 21.50 2.78 17.85
N GLU A 234 21.75 3.94 18.52
CA GLU A 234 23.05 4.62 18.45
C GLU A 234 24.17 3.73 19.01
N SER A 235 23.99 3.10 20.18
CA SER A 235 24.96 2.18 20.75
C SER A 235 25.16 0.92 19.91
N LEU A 236 24.10 0.40 19.30
CA LEU A 236 24.18 -0.80 18.48
C LEU A 236 24.96 -0.54 17.19
N ILE A 237 24.83 0.64 16.57
CA ILE A 237 25.56 0.99 15.36
C ILE A 237 27.06 1.10 15.61
N GLU A 238 27.46 1.64 16.78
CA GLU A 238 28.87 1.69 17.21
C GLU A 238 29.44 0.28 17.28
N GLN A 239 28.71 -0.67 17.89
CA GLN A 239 29.13 -2.06 17.98
C GLN A 239 29.23 -2.74 16.61
N LEU A 240 28.26 -2.53 15.73
CA LEU A 240 28.26 -3.15 14.40
C LEU A 240 29.40 -2.62 13.54
N ASN A 241 29.77 -1.35 13.66
CA ASN A 241 30.91 -0.76 12.93
C ASN A 241 32.28 -1.29 13.39
N THR A 242 32.37 -2.08 14.47
CA THR A 242 33.58 -2.82 14.83
C THR A 242 33.69 -4.18 14.15
N GLN A 243 32.68 -4.60 13.41
CA GLN A 243 32.58 -5.89 12.74
C GLN A 243 32.83 -5.75 11.22
N CYS A 244 32.97 -6.90 10.56
CA CYS A 244 33.08 -6.99 9.11
C CYS A 244 31.86 -7.70 8.50
N ASP A 245 31.63 -7.41 7.24
CA ASP A 245 30.67 -8.10 6.40
C ASP A 245 31.14 -9.52 6.04
N PRO A 246 30.33 -10.37 5.38
CA PRO A 246 30.71 -11.72 4.98
C PRO A 246 31.92 -11.80 4.03
N THR A 247 32.32 -10.70 3.40
CA THR A 247 33.50 -10.61 2.50
C THR A 247 34.75 -10.13 3.23
N GLY A 248 34.65 -9.79 4.51
CA GLY A 248 35.75 -9.31 5.34
C GLY A 248 35.95 -7.79 5.30
N LEU A 249 35.09 -7.04 4.66
CA LEU A 249 35.13 -5.58 4.65
C LEU A 249 34.47 -5.00 5.91
N PRO A 250 35.01 -3.92 6.52
CA PRO A 250 34.41 -3.31 7.68
C PRO A 250 33.07 -2.72 7.34
N TYR A 251 32.10 -2.82 8.26
CA TYR A 251 30.83 -2.12 8.12
C TYR A 251 31.01 -0.62 8.30
N HIS A 252 30.21 0.13 7.53
CA HIS A 252 30.09 1.58 7.63
C HIS A 252 28.60 1.95 7.72
N PHE A 253 28.03 1.73 8.92
CA PHE A 253 26.65 2.14 9.20
C PHE A 253 26.62 3.56 9.71
N SER A 254 25.61 4.32 9.30
CA SER A 254 25.33 5.66 9.81
C SER A 254 23.84 5.87 10.06
N LEU A 255 23.53 6.80 10.96
CA LEU A 255 22.16 7.24 11.24
C LEU A 255 21.94 8.61 10.62
N ARG A 256 20.78 8.81 10.04
CA ARG A 256 20.33 10.10 9.54
C ARG A 256 18.88 10.34 9.90
N THR A 257 18.52 11.58 10.17
CA THR A 257 17.13 11.97 10.30
C THR A 257 16.63 12.58 8.99
N TRP A 258 15.32 12.49 8.76
CA TRP A 258 14.69 13.17 7.62
C TRP A 258 14.97 14.66 7.61
N ARG A 259 15.07 15.27 8.80
CA ARG A 259 15.37 16.70 8.97
C ARG A 259 16.80 17.04 8.50
N GLU A 260 17.79 16.21 8.83
CA GLU A 260 19.18 16.41 8.37
C GLU A 260 19.29 16.29 6.85
N GLU A 261 18.47 15.43 6.25
CA GLU A 261 18.35 15.36 4.79
C GLU A 261 17.48 16.47 4.21
N GLY A 262 16.96 17.42 5.01
CA GLY A 262 16.12 18.54 4.55
C GLY A 262 14.73 18.11 4.05
N ILE A 263 14.27 16.92 4.49
CA ILE A 263 12.96 16.35 4.12
C ILE A 263 12.00 16.54 5.29
N THR A 264 10.87 17.18 5.01
CA THR A 264 9.80 17.41 5.98
C THR A 264 8.70 16.36 5.81
N ALA A 265 8.38 15.66 6.91
CA ALA A 265 7.35 14.62 6.97
C ALA A 265 5.95 15.21 7.13
#